data_31c9eea615b9630562833be99d36e371
#
_entry.id   31c9eea615b9630562833be99d36e371
#
_cell.length_a   1.000
_cell.length_b   1.000
_cell.length_c   1.000
_cell.angle_alpha   90.00
_cell.angle_beta   90.00
_cell.angle_gamma   90.00
#
_symmetry.space_group_name_H-M   'P 1'
#
loop_
_entity.id
_entity.type
_entity.pdbx_description
1 polymer ?
#
loop_
_entity_poly.entity_id
_entity_poly.type
_entity_poly.pdbx_seq_one_letter_code
_entity_poly.pdbx_strand_id
1 'polypeptide(L)'
;MFKKIFKYSVLIIAIYLWLQAYSPFVYKEIGGKLRLFPDDYRYGDLYRLSFLPQFKEKATKCQPAPISQKFDDIVSINLYIIGDSFTEEEWVNKNDFPIEKYQYVHWAKHANYQLDTTKRNILILETVERTFKDHFSQVADNFSNQENVNKKTSFKQKIEKGVNEFEKNIVPKGTEDRLAHTLFNYDFFLWFRELKASLNLNFFSRTEDEVVLSRDKKNIFYADEADSTNSKSAFCPVNDSEINLFVKNINDTQNKYLAMGFDEVYLSIIPNKVSILSPNMGKYNHLIERIQGEKRLQVPIIDTYSTFKKSPKKYYLKSDTHWTCDGRNVWLEKTNNAILMPPLPY
;
A
#
# COMPACT_ATOMS: atom_id res chain seq x y z
N MET A 1 -53.31 7.80 -3.26
CA MET A 1 -52.48 6.74 -2.67
C MET A 1 -51.12 6.65 -3.42
N PHE A 2 -51.07 6.49 -4.72
CA PHE A 2 -49.89 6.35 -5.56
C PHE A 2 -48.84 7.48 -5.37
N LYS A 3 -49.27 8.76 -5.40
CA LYS A 3 -48.39 9.92 -5.19
C LYS A 3 -47.69 9.91 -3.81
N LYS A 4 -48.35 9.43 -2.75
CA LYS A 4 -47.70 9.35 -1.43
C LYS A 4 -46.70 8.22 -1.38
N ILE A 5 -47.03 7.04 -1.94
CA ILE A 5 -46.09 5.91 -2.03
C ILE A 5 -44.84 6.31 -2.80
N PHE A 6 -44.98 6.92 -3.98
CA PHE A 6 -43.85 7.42 -4.80
C PHE A 6 -42.96 8.40 -4.03
N LYS A 7 -43.57 9.39 -3.34
CA LYS A 7 -42.83 10.36 -2.53
C LYS A 7 -42.00 9.69 -1.44
N TYR A 8 -42.56 8.75 -0.70
CA TYR A 8 -41.82 8.06 0.36
C TYR A 8 -40.76 7.11 -0.18
N SER A 9 -41.01 6.44 -1.31
CA SER A 9 -40.00 5.62 -1.96
C SER A 9 -38.79 6.45 -2.40
N VAL A 10 -39.00 7.59 -3.03
CA VAL A 10 -37.90 8.51 -3.41
C VAL A 10 -37.13 8.99 -2.18
N LEU A 11 -37.83 9.33 -1.08
CA LEU A 11 -37.18 9.76 0.15
C LEU A 11 -36.32 8.65 0.76
N ILE A 12 -36.83 7.41 0.80
CA ILE A 12 -36.08 6.26 1.34
C ILE A 12 -34.83 5.99 0.49
N ILE A 13 -34.96 6.03 -0.84
CA ILE A 13 -33.82 5.88 -1.76
C ILE A 13 -32.79 6.97 -1.52
N ALA A 14 -33.22 8.23 -1.40
CA ALA A 14 -32.32 9.35 -1.17
C ALA A 14 -31.57 9.22 0.17
N ILE A 15 -32.25 8.83 1.24
CA ILE A 15 -31.64 8.58 2.54
C ILE A 15 -30.64 7.40 2.44
N TYR A 16 -30.99 6.33 1.75
CA TYR A 16 -30.09 5.19 1.56
C TYR A 16 -28.82 5.60 0.81
N LEU A 17 -28.95 6.34 -0.30
CA LEU A 17 -27.79 6.84 -1.08
C LEU A 17 -26.90 7.77 -0.24
N TRP A 18 -27.54 8.64 0.55
CA TRP A 18 -26.83 9.53 1.45
C TRP A 18 -26.04 8.77 2.52
N LEU A 19 -26.65 7.75 3.14
CA LEU A 19 -25.97 6.90 4.11
C LEU A 19 -24.82 6.11 3.50
N GLN A 20 -24.97 5.60 2.28
CA GLN A 20 -23.89 4.92 1.54
C GLN A 20 -22.71 5.87 1.28
N ALA A 21 -22.99 7.10 0.89
CA ALA A 21 -21.96 8.10 0.64
C ALA A 21 -21.25 8.54 1.94
N TYR A 22 -22.02 8.79 2.99
CA TYR A 22 -21.54 9.38 4.24
C TYR A 22 -20.82 8.38 5.14
N SER A 23 -21.34 7.17 5.30
CA SER A 23 -20.82 6.17 6.25
C SER A 23 -19.99 5.09 5.57
N PRO A 24 -18.65 5.02 5.82
CA PRO A 24 -17.82 3.91 5.36
C PRO A 24 -18.31 2.54 5.83
N PHE A 25 -18.89 2.47 7.04
CA PHE A 25 -19.46 1.23 7.59
C PHE A 25 -20.68 0.78 6.79
N VAL A 26 -21.65 1.68 6.56
CA VAL A 26 -22.85 1.37 5.75
C VAL A 26 -22.45 0.98 4.33
N TYR A 27 -21.48 1.66 3.74
CA TYR A 27 -20.94 1.35 2.42
C TYR A 27 -20.34 -0.06 2.35
N LYS A 28 -19.50 -0.45 3.32
CA LYS A 28 -18.85 -1.76 3.35
C LYS A 28 -19.83 -2.89 3.67
N GLU A 29 -20.62 -2.72 4.73
CA GLU A 29 -21.43 -3.82 5.29
C GLU A 29 -22.78 -3.99 4.58
N ILE A 30 -23.39 -2.89 4.14
CA ILE A 30 -24.73 -2.92 3.52
C ILE A 30 -24.60 -2.77 2.01
N GLY A 31 -23.88 -1.76 1.54
CA GLY A 31 -23.72 -1.45 0.13
C GLY A 31 -23.10 -2.61 -0.67
N GLY A 32 -22.09 -3.25 -0.11
CA GLY A 32 -21.43 -4.40 -0.73
C GLY A 32 -22.34 -5.62 -0.90
N LYS A 33 -23.34 -5.79 0.01
CA LYS A 33 -24.25 -6.93 0.02
C LYS A 33 -25.54 -6.69 -0.77
N LEU A 34 -25.96 -5.43 -0.88
CA LEU A 34 -27.19 -5.03 -1.58
C LEU A 34 -26.97 -4.56 -3.02
N ARG A 35 -25.73 -4.63 -3.53
CA ARG A 35 -25.45 -4.28 -4.91
C ARG A 35 -26.18 -5.22 -5.87
N LEU A 36 -27.10 -4.66 -6.62
CA LEU A 36 -27.76 -5.33 -7.73
C LEU A 36 -26.88 -5.13 -8.97
N PHE A 37 -26.33 -6.24 -9.49
CA PHE A 37 -25.49 -6.25 -10.71
C PHE A 37 -24.24 -5.37 -10.64
N PRO A 38 -23.35 -5.53 -9.61
CA PRO A 38 -22.09 -4.83 -9.58
C PRO A 38 -21.23 -5.24 -10.78
N ASP A 39 -20.43 -4.31 -11.30
CA ASP A 39 -19.41 -4.70 -12.27
C ASP A 39 -18.27 -5.47 -11.58
N ASP A 40 -17.52 -6.26 -12.36
CA ASP A 40 -16.40 -7.09 -11.89
C ASP A 40 -15.05 -6.37 -11.97
N TYR A 41 -15.03 -5.06 -12.19
CA TYR A 41 -13.79 -4.32 -12.41
C TYR A 41 -13.19 -3.82 -11.11
N ARG A 42 -11.84 -3.79 -11.10
CA ARG A 42 -11.05 -3.15 -10.07
C ARG A 42 -10.88 -1.66 -10.40
N TYR A 43 -11.19 -0.83 -9.43
CA TYR A 43 -10.91 0.61 -9.46
C TYR A 43 -9.80 0.86 -8.44
N GLY A 44 -8.58 1.06 -8.94
CA GLY A 44 -7.40 1.26 -8.10
C GLY A 44 -7.22 2.71 -7.65
N ASP A 45 -6.10 2.99 -7.04
CA ASP A 45 -5.72 4.32 -6.55
C ASP A 45 -5.45 5.33 -7.68
N LEU A 46 -5.21 4.86 -8.92
CA LEU A 46 -5.08 5.69 -10.13
C LEU A 46 -6.44 5.89 -10.83
N TYR A 47 -7.42 6.27 -10.04
CA TYR A 47 -8.84 6.35 -10.39
C TYR A 47 -9.12 7.21 -11.64
N ARG A 48 -10.32 7.10 -12.21
CA ARG A 48 -10.88 7.78 -13.40
C ARG A 48 -10.30 7.35 -14.75
N LEU A 49 -8.98 7.23 -14.97
CA LEU A 49 -8.45 6.62 -16.19
C LEU A 49 -8.63 5.10 -16.20
N SER A 50 -8.88 4.48 -15.05
CA SER A 50 -9.18 3.05 -14.93
C SER A 50 -10.42 2.61 -15.71
N PHE A 51 -11.29 3.52 -16.14
CA PHE A 51 -12.44 3.22 -17.00
C PHE A 51 -12.05 2.99 -18.46
N LEU A 52 -10.89 3.46 -18.89
CA LEU A 52 -10.42 3.25 -20.25
C LEU A 52 -10.10 1.76 -20.48
N PRO A 53 -10.46 1.18 -21.64
CA PRO A 53 -10.28 -0.25 -21.92
C PRO A 53 -8.86 -0.76 -21.70
N GLN A 54 -7.84 0.05 -22.02
CA GLN A 54 -6.44 -0.30 -21.85
C GLN A 54 -6.00 -0.43 -20.39
N PHE A 55 -6.68 0.25 -19.46
CA PHE A 55 -6.37 0.26 -18.02
C PHE A 55 -7.36 -0.55 -17.19
N LYS A 56 -8.49 -0.93 -17.80
CA LYS A 56 -9.52 -1.72 -17.14
C LYS A 56 -9.01 -3.13 -16.82
N GLU A 57 -9.23 -3.60 -15.62
CA GLU A 57 -8.90 -4.95 -15.18
C GLU A 57 -9.95 -5.50 -14.23
N LYS A 58 -10.11 -6.82 -14.21
CA LYS A 58 -11.06 -7.46 -13.29
C LYS A 58 -10.50 -7.48 -11.86
N ALA A 59 -11.40 -7.34 -10.90
CA ALA A 59 -11.05 -7.53 -9.50
C ALA A 59 -10.72 -9.01 -9.25
N THR A 60 -9.48 -9.29 -8.86
CA THR A 60 -9.03 -10.64 -8.48
C THR A 60 -8.61 -10.63 -7.01
N LYS A 61 -9.09 -11.62 -6.25
CA LYS A 61 -8.58 -11.88 -4.91
C LYS A 61 -7.38 -12.80 -5.01
N CYS A 62 -6.28 -12.40 -4.40
CA CYS A 62 -5.11 -13.26 -4.34
C CYS A 62 -5.39 -14.48 -3.45
N GLN A 63 -5.09 -15.65 -3.97
CA GLN A 63 -5.07 -16.86 -3.16
C GLN A 63 -3.88 -16.82 -2.20
N PRO A 64 -3.93 -17.52 -1.06
CA PRO A 64 -2.75 -17.72 -0.23
C PRO A 64 -1.57 -18.18 -1.10
N ALA A 65 -0.39 -17.64 -0.85
CA ALA A 65 0.78 -18.02 -1.63
C ALA A 65 1.02 -19.53 -1.48
N PRO A 66 1.28 -20.26 -2.57
CA PRO A 66 1.73 -21.63 -2.43
C PRO A 66 3.06 -21.60 -1.69
N ILE A 67 3.06 -22.05 -0.47
CA ILE A 67 4.29 -22.25 0.30
C ILE A 67 5.04 -23.37 -0.45
N SER A 68 6.10 -23.02 -1.17
CA SER A 68 6.80 -23.88 -2.12
C SER A 68 7.52 -25.08 -1.46
N GLN A 69 7.64 -25.06 -0.13
CA GLN A 69 8.02 -26.21 0.67
C GLN A 69 6.83 -26.57 1.55
N LYS A 70 6.45 -27.84 1.56
CA LYS A 70 5.55 -28.38 2.58
C LYS A 70 6.30 -28.34 3.92
N PHE A 71 6.15 -27.21 4.62
CA PHE A 71 6.47 -27.17 6.03
C PHE A 71 5.31 -27.85 6.73
N ASP A 72 5.46 -29.12 7.06
CA ASP A 72 4.46 -29.89 7.81
C ASP A 72 4.31 -29.33 9.23
N ASP A 73 5.25 -28.48 9.68
CA ASP A 73 5.27 -27.89 11.01
C ASP A 73 5.32 -26.36 10.95
N ILE A 74 4.52 -25.72 11.80
CA ILE A 74 4.62 -24.27 12.08
C ILE A 74 5.98 -24.02 12.74
N VAL A 75 6.82 -23.22 12.09
CA VAL A 75 8.13 -22.88 12.63
C VAL A 75 7.96 -21.92 13.82
N SER A 76 8.75 -22.10 14.86
CA SER A 76 8.73 -21.28 16.08
C SER A 76 9.31 -19.88 15.83
N ILE A 77 8.65 -19.14 14.92
CA ILE A 77 9.02 -17.78 14.48
C ILE A 77 7.88 -16.81 14.79
N ASN A 78 8.24 -15.68 15.36
CA ASN A 78 7.40 -14.50 15.45
C ASN A 78 7.86 -13.48 14.40
N LEU A 79 6.98 -13.12 13.47
CA LEU A 79 7.26 -12.17 12.40
C LEU A 79 6.60 -10.83 12.70
N TYR A 80 7.39 -9.78 12.65
CA TYR A 80 6.99 -8.40 12.80
C TYR A 80 7.30 -7.65 11.51
N ILE A 81 6.38 -6.81 11.03
CA ILE A 81 6.59 -6.00 9.83
C ILE A 81 6.29 -4.54 10.17
N ILE A 82 7.25 -3.67 9.91
CA ILE A 82 7.02 -2.24 9.71
C ILE A 82 6.91 -2.06 8.21
N GLY A 83 5.74 -1.66 7.73
CA GLY A 83 5.49 -1.62 6.30
C GLY A 83 4.52 -0.55 5.87
N ASP A 84 4.35 -0.38 4.57
CA ASP A 84 3.35 0.50 4.00
C ASP A 84 2.18 -0.26 3.36
N SER A 85 1.40 0.40 2.49
CA SER A 85 0.15 -0.15 1.96
C SER A 85 0.30 -1.47 1.18
N PHE A 86 1.51 -1.83 0.75
CA PHE A 86 1.75 -3.09 0.03
C PHE A 86 1.72 -4.32 0.95
N THR A 87 1.98 -4.14 2.24
CA THR A 87 1.97 -5.22 3.23
C THR A 87 0.85 -5.11 4.26
N GLU A 88 -0.13 -4.22 4.04
CA GLU A 88 -1.35 -4.18 4.84
C GLU A 88 -2.15 -5.49 4.76
N GLU A 89 -3.03 -5.72 5.74
CA GLU A 89 -3.79 -6.96 5.92
C GLU A 89 -4.59 -7.39 4.67
N GLU A 90 -4.98 -6.44 3.82
CA GLU A 90 -5.64 -6.71 2.54
C GLU A 90 -4.74 -7.51 1.58
N TRP A 91 -3.44 -7.25 1.62
CA TRP A 91 -2.45 -7.87 0.75
C TRP A 91 -1.68 -9.01 1.40
N VAL A 92 -1.28 -8.84 2.66
CA VAL A 92 -0.39 -9.76 3.37
C VAL A 92 -0.93 -10.02 4.78
N ASN A 93 -1.06 -11.27 5.14
CA ASN A 93 -1.57 -11.65 6.45
C ASN A 93 -0.87 -12.92 6.99
N LYS A 94 -1.19 -13.32 8.21
CA LYS A 94 -0.57 -14.46 8.88
C LYS A 94 -0.58 -15.75 8.05
N ASN A 95 -1.65 -16.01 7.28
CA ASN A 95 -1.80 -17.26 6.53
C ASN A 95 -0.84 -17.37 5.32
N ASP A 96 -0.13 -16.30 4.99
CA ASP A 96 0.87 -16.29 3.93
C ASP A 96 2.24 -16.79 4.39
N PHE A 97 2.40 -17.09 5.69
CA PHE A 97 3.67 -17.47 6.31
C PHE A 97 3.50 -18.71 7.20
N PRO A 98 4.50 -19.61 7.24
CA PRO A 98 4.52 -20.77 8.14
C PRO A 98 5.05 -20.38 9.53
N ILE A 99 4.44 -19.39 10.18
CA ILE A 99 4.90 -18.77 11.43
C ILE A 99 3.86 -18.84 12.54
N GLU A 100 4.29 -18.68 13.78
CA GLU A 100 3.40 -18.75 14.93
C GLU A 100 2.68 -17.45 15.20
N LYS A 101 3.40 -16.31 15.18
CA LYS A 101 2.85 -14.98 15.42
C LYS A 101 3.17 -14.05 14.26
N TYR A 102 2.21 -13.20 13.92
CA TYR A 102 2.34 -12.14 12.93
C TYR A 102 1.87 -10.81 13.51
N GLN A 103 2.67 -9.76 13.36
CA GLN A 103 2.30 -8.41 13.76
C GLN A 103 2.77 -7.41 12.71
N TYR A 104 1.83 -6.65 12.17
CA TYR A 104 2.08 -5.58 11.22
C TYR A 104 1.85 -4.21 11.87
N VAL A 105 2.69 -3.24 11.56
CA VAL A 105 2.50 -1.83 11.89
C VAL A 105 2.83 -0.97 10.68
N HIS A 106 1.93 -0.05 10.36
CA HIS A 106 2.17 0.91 9.29
C HIS A 106 3.20 1.96 9.72
N TRP A 107 4.07 2.43 8.81
CA TRP A 107 5.10 3.43 9.09
C TRP A 107 4.59 4.69 9.81
N ALA A 108 3.36 5.11 9.52
CA ALA A 108 2.73 6.27 10.17
C ALA A 108 2.18 5.99 11.58
N LYS A 109 2.35 4.77 12.12
CA LYS A 109 1.79 4.34 13.41
C LYS A 109 2.88 3.78 14.31
N HIS A 110 2.57 3.76 15.61
CA HIS A 110 3.37 3.07 16.62
C HIS A 110 2.55 1.94 17.23
N ALA A 111 3.21 0.84 17.56
CA ALA A 111 2.61 -0.30 18.22
C ALA A 111 3.50 -0.79 19.38
N ASN A 112 2.86 -1.31 20.39
CA ASN A 112 3.57 -2.08 21.43
C ASN A 112 3.90 -3.45 20.87
N TYR A 113 5.04 -3.97 21.27
CA TYR A 113 5.45 -5.32 20.91
C TYR A 113 5.71 -6.16 22.18
N GLN A 114 5.61 -7.45 22.03
CA GLN A 114 5.97 -8.41 23.07
C GLN A 114 6.75 -9.54 22.41
N LEU A 115 8.02 -9.63 22.73
CA LEU A 115 8.89 -10.70 22.26
C LEU A 115 8.76 -11.92 23.17
N ASP A 116 8.81 -13.08 22.54
CA ASP A 116 8.99 -14.37 23.22
C ASP A 116 10.43 -14.81 23.01
N THR A 117 11.24 -14.74 24.05
CA THR A 117 12.69 -15.06 24.00
C THR A 117 12.98 -16.54 23.72
N THR A 118 11.96 -17.40 23.74
CA THR A 118 12.09 -18.82 23.36
C THR A 118 11.95 -19.06 21.87
N LYS A 119 11.64 -18.00 21.09
CA LYS A 119 11.35 -18.05 19.65
C LYS A 119 12.22 -17.07 18.89
N ARG A 120 12.40 -17.33 17.60
CA ARG A 120 13.03 -16.35 16.72
C ARG A 120 12.09 -15.20 16.45
N ASN A 121 12.49 -14.01 16.82
CA ASN A 121 11.74 -12.77 16.62
C ASN A 121 12.36 -12.00 15.44
N ILE A 122 11.70 -11.99 14.31
CA ILE A 122 12.21 -11.42 13.06
C ILE A 122 11.45 -10.14 12.73
N LEU A 123 12.17 -9.08 12.40
CA LEU A 123 11.61 -7.82 11.94
C LEU A 123 11.90 -7.62 10.45
N ILE A 124 10.89 -7.24 9.69
CA ILE A 124 11.04 -6.78 8.30
C ILE A 124 10.71 -5.28 8.25
N LEU A 125 11.66 -4.51 7.73
CA LEU A 125 11.46 -3.11 7.34
C LEU A 125 11.08 -3.09 5.86
N GLU A 126 9.77 -3.08 5.57
CA GLU A 126 9.27 -2.98 4.21
C GLU A 126 8.97 -1.52 3.89
N THR A 127 9.36 -1.06 2.71
CA THR A 127 9.07 0.29 2.22
C THR A 127 8.93 0.30 0.71
N VAL A 128 8.09 1.17 0.19
CA VAL A 128 8.04 1.45 -1.25
C VAL A 128 9.10 2.50 -1.61
N GLU A 129 9.66 2.44 -2.81
CA GLU A 129 10.68 3.37 -3.29
C GLU A 129 10.30 4.84 -3.11
N ARG A 130 9.01 5.20 -3.33
CA ARG A 130 8.50 6.58 -3.18
C ARG A 130 8.53 7.11 -1.75
N THR A 131 8.41 6.24 -0.76
CA THR A 131 8.40 6.60 0.67
C THR A 131 9.73 6.34 1.37
N PHE A 132 10.67 5.70 0.67
CA PHE A 132 11.96 5.29 1.23
C PHE A 132 12.74 6.45 1.86
N LYS A 133 12.82 7.61 1.19
CA LYS A 133 13.54 8.77 1.70
C LYS A 133 12.94 9.29 3.01
N ASP A 134 11.61 9.30 3.10
CA ASP A 134 10.90 9.75 4.29
C ASP A 134 11.12 8.78 5.45
N HIS A 135 11.02 7.46 5.20
CA HIS A 135 11.16 6.43 6.22
C HIS A 135 12.58 6.34 6.79
N PHE A 136 13.60 6.50 5.96
CA PHE A 136 15.00 6.40 6.39
C PHE A 136 15.72 7.75 6.50
N SER A 137 14.98 8.87 6.51
CA SER A 137 15.53 10.17 6.92
C SER A 137 15.95 10.17 8.39
N GLN A 138 15.41 9.25 9.19
CA GLN A 138 15.70 9.03 10.60
C GLN A 138 15.65 7.54 10.95
N VAL A 139 16.08 7.19 12.16
CA VAL A 139 15.99 5.83 12.70
C VAL A 139 14.54 5.47 12.96
N ALA A 140 14.09 4.31 12.49
CA ALA A 140 12.71 3.85 12.70
C ALA A 140 12.39 3.60 14.17
N ASP A 141 11.17 3.98 14.58
CA ASP A 141 10.70 3.91 15.99
C ASP A 141 9.26 3.41 16.12
N ASN A 142 8.81 2.58 15.21
CA ASN A 142 7.42 2.14 15.13
C ASN A 142 7.04 1.10 16.18
N PHE A 143 7.98 0.31 16.64
CA PHE A 143 7.78 -0.59 17.78
C PHE A 143 8.50 -0.04 19.00
N SER A 144 7.76 0.19 20.07
CA SER A 144 8.29 0.69 21.34
C SER A 144 7.79 -0.15 22.51
N ASN A 145 8.69 -0.40 23.48
CA ASN A 145 8.34 -1.03 24.73
C ASN A 145 7.80 0.03 25.69
N GLN A 146 6.70 0.68 25.32
CA GLN A 146 6.06 1.62 26.24
C GLN A 146 5.24 0.84 27.27
N GLU A 147 5.83 0.61 28.43
CA GLU A 147 5.04 0.50 29.64
C GLU A 147 4.16 1.76 29.71
N ASN A 148 2.86 1.55 29.76
CA ASN A 148 1.79 2.53 29.76
C ASN A 148 2.18 3.87 30.44
N VAL A 149 2.67 4.82 29.69
CA VAL A 149 2.55 6.21 30.08
C VAL A 149 1.09 6.60 29.77
N ASN A 150 0.22 6.35 30.74
CA ASN A 150 -1.10 6.96 30.81
C ASN A 150 -0.92 8.49 30.84
N LYS A 151 -0.65 9.11 29.68
CA LYS A 151 -0.85 10.54 29.52
C LYS A 151 -2.33 10.80 29.76
N LYS A 152 -2.65 11.24 30.99
CA LYS A 152 -3.95 11.83 31.33
C LYS A 152 -4.18 12.96 30.32
N THR A 153 -4.84 12.67 29.23
CA THR A 153 -5.29 13.66 28.24
C THR A 153 -6.17 14.64 28.98
N SER A 154 -5.78 15.90 29.02
CA SER A 154 -6.55 16.99 29.64
C SER A 154 -7.96 17.01 29.03
N PHE A 155 -8.98 17.32 29.84
CA PHE A 155 -10.37 17.44 29.35
C PHE A 155 -10.47 18.41 28.16
N LYS A 156 -9.65 19.45 28.12
CA LYS A 156 -9.55 20.39 26.99
C LYS A 156 -9.04 19.72 25.72
N GLN A 157 -8.01 18.85 25.80
CA GLN A 157 -7.50 18.08 24.67
C GLN A 157 -8.50 17.02 24.16
N LYS A 158 -9.34 16.48 25.07
CA LYS A 158 -10.43 15.57 24.66
C LYS A 158 -11.53 16.32 23.89
N ILE A 159 -11.87 17.54 24.28
CA ILE A 159 -12.84 18.39 23.58
C ILE A 159 -12.27 18.81 22.23
N GLU A 160 -11.03 19.31 22.16
CA GLU A 160 -10.38 19.69 20.89
C GLU A 160 -10.26 18.50 19.94
N LYS A 161 -9.93 17.31 20.46
CA LYS A 161 -9.91 16.09 19.66
C LYS A 161 -11.30 15.71 19.16
N GLY A 162 -12.32 15.80 20.00
CA GLY A 162 -13.72 15.56 19.65
C GLY A 162 -14.27 16.57 18.62
N VAL A 163 -13.93 17.85 18.74
CA VAL A 163 -14.29 18.88 17.77
C VAL A 163 -13.59 18.66 16.43
N ASN A 164 -12.29 18.36 16.44
CA ASN A 164 -11.53 18.06 15.23
C ASN A 164 -11.99 16.76 14.55
N GLU A 165 -12.40 15.75 15.33
CA GLU A 165 -13.01 14.52 14.78
C GLU A 165 -14.41 14.81 14.22
N PHE A 166 -15.19 15.70 14.84
CA PHE A 166 -16.50 16.13 14.34
C PHE A 166 -16.37 16.95 13.04
N GLU A 167 -15.45 17.91 12.97
CA GLU A 167 -15.17 18.70 11.76
C GLU A 167 -14.66 17.83 10.61
N LYS A 168 -13.77 16.85 10.91
CA LYS A 168 -13.32 15.85 9.92
C LYS A 168 -14.45 14.93 9.43
N ASN A 169 -15.50 14.77 10.23
CA ASN A 169 -16.62 13.89 9.94
C ASN A 169 -17.80 14.59 9.27
N ILE A 170 -17.81 15.92 9.16
CA ILE A 170 -18.87 16.66 8.43
C ILE A 170 -18.89 16.28 6.95
N VAL A 171 -17.73 16.07 6.33
CA VAL A 171 -17.61 15.43 5.00
C VAL A 171 -16.51 14.36 5.07
N PRO A 172 -16.83 13.10 5.37
CA PRO A 172 -15.85 12.04 5.44
C PRO A 172 -15.09 11.88 4.13
N LYS A 173 -13.76 11.75 4.19
CA LYS A 173 -12.93 11.50 3.01
C LYS A 173 -13.52 10.36 2.16
N GLY A 174 -13.52 10.53 0.84
CA GLY A 174 -14.05 9.55 -0.10
C GLY A 174 -15.59 9.51 -0.21
N THR A 175 -16.31 10.53 0.28
CA THR A 175 -17.78 10.60 0.13
C THR A 175 -18.20 10.64 -1.34
N GLU A 176 -17.53 11.45 -2.17
CA GLU A 176 -17.77 11.49 -3.62
C GLU A 176 -17.51 10.14 -4.28
N ASP A 177 -16.40 9.48 -3.94
CA ASP A 177 -16.04 8.19 -4.52
C ASP A 177 -17.05 7.12 -4.13
N ARG A 178 -17.44 7.04 -2.85
CA ARG A 178 -18.48 6.10 -2.42
C ARG A 178 -19.81 6.33 -3.11
N LEU A 179 -20.21 7.60 -3.30
CA LEU A 179 -21.43 7.94 -4.03
C LEU A 179 -21.32 7.54 -5.50
N ALA A 180 -20.20 7.87 -6.14
CA ALA A 180 -19.95 7.51 -7.54
C ALA A 180 -19.91 5.99 -7.72
N HIS A 181 -19.28 5.26 -6.80
CA HIS A 181 -19.30 3.80 -6.78
C HIS A 181 -20.71 3.22 -6.60
N THR A 182 -21.50 3.79 -5.68
CA THR A 182 -22.87 3.33 -5.41
C THR A 182 -23.80 3.56 -6.59
N LEU A 183 -23.64 4.69 -7.30
CA LEU A 183 -24.53 5.08 -8.40
C LEU A 183 -24.13 4.52 -9.76
N PHE A 184 -22.82 4.40 -10.03
CA PHE A 184 -22.32 4.25 -11.40
C PHE A 184 -21.44 3.01 -11.64
N ASN A 185 -21.06 2.24 -10.62
CA ASN A 185 -20.26 1.02 -10.80
C ASN A 185 -21.15 -0.19 -11.14
N TYR A 186 -21.91 -0.05 -12.19
CA TYR A 186 -22.73 -1.11 -12.79
C TYR A 186 -22.39 -1.22 -14.27
N ASP A 187 -22.45 -2.40 -14.83
CA ASP A 187 -22.15 -2.67 -16.25
C ASP A 187 -22.88 -1.71 -17.21
N PHE A 188 -24.12 -1.38 -16.89
CA PHE A 188 -24.91 -0.44 -17.68
C PHE A 188 -24.28 0.96 -17.78
N PHE A 189 -23.60 1.43 -16.72
CA PHE A 189 -23.00 2.76 -16.70
C PHE A 189 -21.54 2.79 -17.16
N LEU A 190 -20.89 1.63 -17.31
CA LEU A 190 -19.49 1.55 -17.72
C LEU A 190 -19.23 2.23 -19.05
N TRP A 191 -20.14 2.07 -20.02
CA TRP A 191 -20.00 2.71 -21.32
C TRP A 191 -19.97 4.25 -21.22
N PHE A 192 -20.83 4.86 -20.40
CA PHE A 192 -20.83 6.30 -20.19
C PHE A 192 -19.55 6.80 -19.51
N ARG A 193 -19.05 6.04 -18.53
CA ARG A 193 -17.82 6.37 -17.81
C ARG A 193 -16.59 6.24 -18.72
N GLU A 194 -16.55 5.21 -19.55
CA GLU A 194 -15.54 5.01 -20.57
C GLU A 194 -15.54 6.13 -21.60
N LEU A 195 -16.73 6.52 -22.10
CA LEU A 195 -16.88 7.65 -23.02
C LEU A 195 -16.37 8.95 -22.39
N LYS A 196 -16.76 9.25 -21.16
CA LYS A 196 -16.29 10.44 -20.43
C LYS A 196 -14.76 10.43 -20.25
N ALA A 197 -14.18 9.32 -19.83
CA ALA A 197 -12.74 9.19 -19.66
C ALA A 197 -12.00 9.34 -21.00
N SER A 198 -12.54 8.75 -22.09
CA SER A 198 -11.99 8.85 -23.43
C SER A 198 -12.05 10.30 -23.97
N LEU A 199 -13.15 10.99 -23.79
CA LEU A 199 -13.28 12.41 -24.18
C LEU A 199 -12.29 13.29 -23.40
N ASN A 200 -12.19 13.11 -22.10
CA ASN A 200 -11.25 13.87 -21.28
C ASN A 200 -9.80 13.65 -21.75
N LEU A 201 -9.40 12.40 -21.97
CA LEU A 201 -8.04 12.09 -22.35
C LEU A 201 -7.72 12.48 -23.81
N ASN A 202 -8.58 12.08 -24.75
CA ASN A 202 -8.25 12.16 -26.18
C ASN A 202 -8.62 13.50 -26.80
N PHE A 203 -9.68 14.16 -26.31
CA PHE A 203 -10.16 15.41 -26.87
C PHE A 203 -9.66 16.63 -26.08
N PHE A 204 -9.66 16.54 -24.74
CA PHE A 204 -9.23 17.65 -23.89
C PHE A 204 -7.80 17.52 -23.37
N SER A 205 -7.12 16.39 -23.64
CA SER A 205 -5.78 16.07 -23.11
C SER A 205 -5.68 16.26 -21.59
N ARG A 206 -6.79 16.04 -20.89
CA ARG A 206 -6.90 16.18 -19.43
C ARG A 206 -6.63 14.85 -18.77
N THR A 207 -5.53 14.77 -18.05
CA THR A 207 -5.32 13.82 -16.98
C THR A 207 -5.68 14.50 -15.65
N GLU A 208 -5.92 13.74 -14.61
CA GLU A 208 -6.00 14.32 -13.27
C GLU A 208 -4.61 14.69 -12.77
N ASP A 209 -4.54 15.66 -11.86
CA ASP A 209 -3.26 16.18 -11.35
C ASP A 209 -2.42 15.10 -10.68
N GLU A 210 -3.06 14.04 -10.17
CA GLU A 210 -2.42 12.92 -9.49
C GLU A 210 -1.93 11.79 -10.41
N VAL A 211 -2.23 11.85 -11.71
CA VAL A 211 -1.99 10.74 -12.66
C VAL A 211 -1.21 11.21 -13.88
N VAL A 212 -0.18 10.45 -14.24
CA VAL A 212 0.62 10.65 -15.45
C VAL A 212 0.65 9.38 -16.31
N LEU A 213 0.67 9.56 -17.63
CA LEU A 213 0.75 8.47 -18.58
C LEU A 213 2.20 8.20 -19.01
N SER A 214 2.51 6.94 -19.29
CA SER A 214 3.73 6.59 -20.04
C SER A 214 3.73 7.27 -21.40
N ARG A 215 4.95 7.44 -22.01
CA ARG A 215 5.08 8.06 -23.35
C ARG A 215 4.28 7.35 -24.43
N ASP A 216 4.13 6.04 -24.32
CA ASP A 216 3.32 5.21 -25.24
C ASP A 216 1.84 5.11 -24.85
N LYS A 217 1.43 5.82 -23.79
CA LYS A 217 0.07 5.85 -23.22
C LYS A 217 -0.51 4.49 -22.81
N LYS A 218 0.37 3.49 -22.59
CA LYS A 218 -0.06 2.13 -22.19
C LYS A 218 -0.10 1.90 -20.69
N ASN A 219 0.58 2.75 -19.92
CA ASN A 219 0.63 2.64 -18.47
C ASN A 219 0.23 3.97 -17.85
N ILE A 220 -0.40 3.90 -16.68
CA ILE A 220 -0.68 5.04 -15.81
C ILE A 220 0.13 4.93 -14.53
N PHE A 221 0.62 6.06 -14.05
CA PHE A 221 1.45 6.16 -12.85
C PHE A 221 0.93 7.25 -11.93
N TYR A 222 1.29 7.17 -10.68
CA TYR A 222 1.11 8.26 -9.74
C TYR A 222 2.07 9.42 -10.08
N ALA A 223 1.55 10.63 -10.16
CA ALA A 223 2.30 11.78 -10.64
C ALA A 223 3.55 12.07 -9.78
N ASP A 224 3.42 11.94 -8.45
CA ASP A 224 4.54 12.14 -7.52
C ASP A 224 5.72 11.18 -7.78
N GLU A 225 5.45 9.96 -8.29
CA GLU A 225 6.50 8.99 -8.64
C GLU A 225 7.27 9.35 -9.90
N ALA A 226 6.69 10.20 -10.76
CA ALA A 226 7.22 10.54 -12.09
C ALA A 226 7.72 11.99 -12.19
N ASP A 227 7.33 12.88 -11.28
CA ASP A 227 7.76 14.27 -11.26
C ASP A 227 9.16 14.39 -10.66
N SER A 228 10.16 14.76 -11.49
CA SER A 228 11.56 14.88 -11.06
C SER A 228 11.81 15.95 -9.98
N THR A 229 10.86 16.82 -9.72
CA THR A 229 10.95 17.84 -8.65
C THR A 229 10.41 17.33 -7.32
N ASN A 230 9.67 16.22 -7.32
CA ASN A 230 9.11 15.63 -6.12
C ASN A 230 10.09 14.63 -5.48
N SER A 231 10.31 14.72 -4.18
CA SER A 231 11.21 13.82 -3.43
C SER A 231 10.83 12.34 -3.52
N LYS A 232 9.56 12.04 -3.75
CA LYS A 232 9.03 10.67 -3.90
C LYS A 232 9.32 10.05 -5.26
N SER A 233 9.79 10.86 -6.21
CA SER A 233 9.98 10.42 -7.58
C SER A 233 11.25 9.59 -7.74
N ALA A 234 11.12 8.55 -8.55
CA ALA A 234 12.25 7.75 -9.05
C ALA A 234 13.23 8.57 -9.94
N PHE A 235 12.79 9.74 -10.39
CA PHE A 235 13.59 10.65 -11.25
C PHE A 235 14.14 11.86 -10.49
N CYS A 236 13.79 12.03 -9.21
CA CYS A 236 14.40 13.04 -8.36
C CYS A 236 15.84 12.64 -8.02
N PRO A 237 16.85 13.48 -8.30
CA PRO A 237 18.24 13.15 -7.99
C PRO A 237 18.43 12.80 -6.51
N VAL A 238 19.32 11.85 -6.26
CA VAL A 238 19.75 11.45 -4.92
C VAL A 238 21.28 11.53 -4.91
N ASN A 239 21.84 12.31 -4.01
CA ASN A 239 23.31 12.48 -3.90
C ASN A 239 23.90 11.41 -2.95
N ASP A 240 25.25 11.33 -2.93
CA ASP A 240 25.96 10.32 -2.13
C ASP A 240 25.84 10.57 -0.62
N SER A 241 25.70 11.83 -0.20
CA SER A 241 25.48 12.16 1.22
C SER A 241 24.11 11.67 1.71
N GLU A 242 23.08 11.75 0.88
CA GLU A 242 21.77 11.19 1.20
C GLU A 242 21.84 9.65 1.29
N ILE A 243 22.51 8.98 0.34
CA ILE A 243 22.72 7.51 0.41
C ILE A 243 23.44 7.14 1.70
N ASN A 244 24.52 7.88 2.05
CA ASN A 244 25.25 7.64 3.29
C ASN A 244 24.38 7.80 4.54
N LEU A 245 23.51 8.81 4.56
CA LEU A 245 22.56 9.03 5.66
C LEU A 245 21.56 7.89 5.75
N PHE A 246 20.97 7.47 4.64
CA PHE A 246 19.98 6.39 4.63
C PHE A 246 20.60 5.08 5.10
N VAL A 247 21.78 4.71 4.58
CA VAL A 247 22.49 3.48 5.01
C VAL A 247 22.82 3.52 6.49
N LYS A 248 23.29 4.66 7.00
CA LYS A 248 23.53 4.86 8.43
C LYS A 248 22.24 4.64 9.24
N ASN A 249 21.15 5.29 8.88
CA ASN A 249 19.88 5.18 9.61
C ASN A 249 19.27 3.79 9.54
N ILE A 250 19.44 3.06 8.42
CA ILE A 250 19.03 1.66 8.29
C ILE A 250 19.84 0.77 9.25
N ASN A 251 21.18 0.93 9.27
CA ASN A 251 22.03 0.16 10.19
C ASN A 251 21.74 0.51 11.65
N ASP A 252 21.56 1.78 11.99
CA ASP A 252 21.18 2.23 13.32
C ASP A 252 19.79 1.67 13.73
N THR A 253 18.86 1.58 12.79
CA THR A 253 17.56 0.94 13.00
C THR A 253 17.73 -0.55 13.31
N GLN A 254 18.54 -1.27 12.54
CA GLN A 254 18.85 -2.67 12.81
C GLN A 254 19.45 -2.83 14.22
N ASN A 255 20.50 -2.07 14.53
CA ASN A 255 21.17 -2.15 15.84
C ASN A 255 20.21 -1.88 16.99
N LYS A 256 19.32 -0.89 16.83
CA LYS A 256 18.28 -0.58 17.81
C LYS A 256 17.37 -1.78 18.06
N TYR A 257 16.81 -2.38 17.01
CA TYR A 257 15.88 -3.49 17.17
C TYR A 257 16.55 -4.79 17.65
N LEU A 258 17.78 -5.05 17.23
CA LEU A 258 18.58 -6.15 17.81
C LEU A 258 18.82 -5.94 19.31
N ALA A 259 19.15 -4.71 19.74
CA ALA A 259 19.30 -4.37 21.16
C ALA A 259 17.97 -4.47 21.94
N MET A 260 16.82 -4.34 21.28
CA MET A 260 15.49 -4.54 21.87
C MET A 260 15.08 -6.01 21.96
N GLY A 261 15.90 -6.95 21.48
CA GLY A 261 15.68 -8.40 21.59
C GLY A 261 15.11 -9.06 20.34
N PHE A 262 15.06 -8.37 19.21
CA PHE A 262 14.85 -9.05 17.93
C PHE A 262 16.10 -9.83 17.54
N ASP A 263 15.92 -10.99 16.94
CA ASP A 263 17.04 -11.85 16.51
C ASP A 263 17.58 -11.45 15.14
N GLU A 264 16.70 -10.98 14.26
CA GLU A 264 17.03 -10.62 12.89
C GLU A 264 16.21 -9.44 12.42
N VAL A 265 16.82 -8.59 11.58
CA VAL A 265 16.15 -7.46 10.90
C VAL A 265 16.48 -7.51 9.42
N TYR A 266 15.46 -7.46 8.58
CA TYR A 266 15.59 -7.47 7.12
C TYR A 266 15.08 -6.16 6.54
N LEU A 267 15.64 -5.75 5.38
CA LEU A 267 15.16 -4.65 4.57
C LEU A 267 14.51 -5.16 3.29
N SER A 268 13.33 -4.66 2.96
CA SER A 268 12.66 -4.91 1.69
C SER A 268 12.23 -3.60 1.06
N ILE A 269 12.73 -3.29 -0.15
CA ILE A 269 12.36 -2.10 -0.90
C ILE A 269 11.52 -2.54 -2.09
N ILE A 270 10.24 -2.15 -2.11
CA ILE A 270 9.33 -2.40 -3.23
C ILE A 270 9.53 -1.28 -4.26
N PRO A 271 9.91 -1.58 -5.51
CA PRO A 271 10.12 -0.54 -6.50
C PRO A 271 8.82 0.19 -6.85
N ASN A 272 8.92 1.44 -7.25
CA ASN A 272 7.80 2.17 -7.84
C ASN A 272 7.38 1.53 -9.17
N LYS A 273 6.11 1.59 -9.48
CA LYS A 273 5.58 1.09 -10.76
C LYS A 273 6.29 1.75 -11.95
N VAL A 274 6.56 3.06 -11.88
CA VAL A 274 7.24 3.81 -12.95
C VAL A 274 8.70 3.37 -13.13
N SER A 275 9.40 3.02 -12.04
CA SER A 275 10.80 2.56 -12.08
C SER A 275 10.96 1.24 -12.82
N ILE A 276 9.92 0.42 -12.84
CA ILE A 276 9.92 -0.90 -13.49
C ILE A 276 9.35 -0.82 -14.91
N LEU A 277 8.19 -0.14 -15.09
CA LEU A 277 7.48 -0.16 -16.37
C LEU A 277 7.96 0.90 -17.36
N SER A 278 8.50 2.02 -16.86
CA SER A 278 8.87 3.15 -17.70
C SER A 278 10.06 3.96 -17.13
N PRO A 279 11.20 3.31 -16.84
CA PRO A 279 12.37 3.99 -16.25
C PRO A 279 12.97 5.06 -17.19
N ASN A 280 12.59 5.07 -18.45
CA ASN A 280 13.01 6.03 -19.47
C ASN A 280 12.14 7.29 -19.54
N MET A 281 11.15 7.46 -18.68
CA MET A 281 10.35 8.70 -18.60
C MET A 281 11.17 9.89 -18.13
N GLY A 282 12.19 9.65 -17.29
CA GLY A 282 13.12 10.63 -16.77
C GLY A 282 14.53 10.06 -16.60
N LYS A 283 15.37 10.79 -15.88
CA LYS A 283 16.70 10.30 -15.47
C LYS A 283 16.51 9.51 -14.17
N TYR A 284 16.45 8.19 -14.28
CA TYR A 284 16.29 7.31 -13.13
C TYR A 284 17.45 7.46 -12.14
N ASN A 285 17.14 7.61 -10.85
CA ASN A 285 18.12 7.91 -9.80
C ASN A 285 18.84 6.68 -9.25
N HIS A 286 18.38 5.47 -9.60
CA HIS A 286 18.94 4.19 -9.17
C HIS A 286 18.98 4.00 -7.64
N LEU A 287 18.03 4.59 -6.91
CA LEU A 287 18.01 4.55 -5.45
C LEU A 287 18.13 3.12 -4.91
N ILE A 288 17.30 2.19 -5.40
CA ILE A 288 17.29 0.80 -4.91
C ILE A 288 18.63 0.13 -5.14
N GLU A 289 19.15 0.22 -6.37
CA GLU A 289 20.44 -0.40 -6.75
C GLU A 289 21.61 0.17 -5.93
N ARG A 290 21.58 1.49 -5.66
CA ARG A 290 22.62 2.16 -4.87
C ARG A 290 22.57 1.75 -3.40
N ILE A 291 21.37 1.62 -2.81
CA ILE A 291 21.22 1.14 -1.43
C ILE A 291 21.61 -0.34 -1.33
N GLN A 292 21.10 -1.18 -2.21
CA GLN A 292 21.38 -2.63 -2.18
C GLN A 292 22.83 -2.97 -2.49
N GLY A 293 23.51 -2.13 -3.30
CA GLY A 293 24.93 -2.30 -3.64
C GLY A 293 25.90 -1.64 -2.66
N GLU A 294 25.41 -0.94 -1.63
CA GLU A 294 26.28 -0.22 -0.70
C GLU A 294 26.95 -1.19 0.30
N LYS A 295 28.28 -1.29 0.25
CA LYS A 295 29.08 -2.23 1.07
C LYS A 295 28.94 -2.01 2.57
N ARG A 296 28.57 -0.82 3.00
CA ARG A 296 28.39 -0.48 4.42
C ARG A 296 27.01 -0.85 4.95
N LEU A 297 26.08 -1.27 4.09
CA LEU A 297 24.77 -1.77 4.52
C LEU A 297 24.95 -3.12 5.21
N GLN A 298 24.53 -3.20 6.47
CA GLN A 298 24.65 -4.41 7.29
C GLN A 298 23.38 -5.26 7.29
N VAL A 299 22.26 -4.65 6.96
CA VAL A 299 20.94 -5.29 6.98
C VAL A 299 20.78 -6.21 5.78
N PRO A 300 20.45 -7.51 5.97
CA PRO A 300 20.13 -8.42 4.88
C PRO A 300 18.93 -7.91 4.06
N ILE A 301 18.97 -8.13 2.75
CA ILE A 301 17.98 -7.60 1.81
C ILE A 301 17.07 -8.69 1.29
N ILE A 302 15.75 -8.42 1.29
CA ILE A 302 14.74 -9.19 0.55
C ILE A 302 14.56 -8.50 -0.81
N ASP A 303 15.32 -8.95 -1.82
CA ASP A 303 15.38 -8.31 -3.14
C ASP A 303 14.23 -8.75 -4.06
N THR A 304 13.22 -7.90 -4.22
CA THR A 304 12.16 -8.05 -5.22
C THR A 304 12.48 -7.29 -6.52
N TYR A 305 13.29 -6.23 -6.44
CA TYR A 305 13.60 -5.35 -7.57
C TYR A 305 14.20 -6.10 -8.75
N SER A 306 15.21 -6.94 -8.50
CA SER A 306 15.87 -7.72 -9.56
C SER A 306 14.90 -8.65 -10.30
N THR A 307 13.93 -9.21 -9.60
CA THR A 307 12.90 -10.07 -10.20
C THR A 307 11.89 -9.26 -11.01
N PHE A 308 11.43 -8.13 -10.46
CA PHE A 308 10.46 -7.26 -11.13
C PHE A 308 11.04 -6.66 -12.42
N LYS A 309 12.31 -6.30 -12.41
CA LYS A 309 13.02 -5.78 -13.58
C LYS A 309 13.13 -6.79 -14.73
N LYS A 310 13.20 -8.10 -14.43
CA LYS A 310 13.25 -9.18 -15.45
C LYS A 310 11.93 -9.42 -16.17
N SER A 311 10.80 -9.14 -15.51
CA SER A 311 9.46 -9.37 -16.08
C SER A 311 8.51 -8.20 -15.77
N PRO A 312 8.81 -7.00 -16.25
CA PRO A 312 8.20 -5.76 -15.73
C PRO A 312 6.67 -5.71 -15.84
N LYS A 313 6.08 -6.27 -16.91
CA LYS A 313 4.63 -6.16 -17.18
C LYS A 313 3.76 -7.06 -16.29
N LYS A 314 4.34 -7.93 -15.48
CA LYS A 314 3.63 -8.97 -14.75
C LYS A 314 3.20 -8.56 -13.36
N TYR A 315 3.91 -7.64 -12.72
CA TYR A 315 3.89 -7.47 -11.28
C TYR A 315 3.10 -6.29 -10.75
N TYR A 316 2.62 -5.38 -11.62
CA TYR A 316 1.83 -4.22 -11.23
C TYR A 316 0.43 -4.25 -11.84
N LEU A 317 -0.55 -3.82 -11.05
CA LEU A 317 -1.91 -3.58 -11.49
C LEU A 317 -1.96 -2.43 -12.51
N LYS A 318 -2.90 -2.49 -13.45
CA LYS A 318 -2.98 -1.47 -14.50
C LYS A 318 -3.42 -0.12 -13.98
N SER A 319 -4.47 -0.10 -13.15
CA SER A 319 -5.12 1.11 -12.63
C SER A 319 -4.77 1.42 -11.17
N ASP A 320 -3.71 0.82 -10.67
CA ASP A 320 -3.32 0.90 -9.26
C ASP A 320 -1.79 0.96 -9.15
N THR A 321 -1.26 1.57 -8.11
CA THR A 321 0.18 1.58 -7.84
C THR A 321 0.66 0.26 -7.23
N HIS A 322 -0.26 -0.54 -6.69
CA HIS A 322 0.06 -1.80 -6.02
C HIS A 322 0.38 -2.93 -7.01
N TRP A 323 0.94 -3.98 -6.45
CA TRP A 323 1.27 -5.20 -7.19
C TRP A 323 0.05 -6.04 -7.59
N THR A 324 0.24 -6.90 -8.58
CA THR A 324 -0.65 -8.03 -8.86
C THR A 324 -0.45 -9.15 -7.83
N CYS A 325 -1.30 -10.18 -7.86
CA CYS A 325 -1.07 -11.38 -7.06
C CYS A 325 0.29 -12.04 -7.36
N ASP A 326 0.76 -11.97 -8.62
CA ASP A 326 2.08 -12.48 -8.98
C ASP A 326 3.20 -11.66 -8.33
N GLY A 327 3.09 -10.32 -8.30
CA GLY A 327 4.08 -9.46 -7.63
C GLY A 327 4.12 -9.70 -6.13
N ARG A 328 2.96 -9.78 -5.49
CA ARG A 328 2.82 -10.17 -4.09
C ARG A 328 3.46 -11.54 -3.81
N ASN A 329 3.18 -12.53 -4.64
CA ASN A 329 3.69 -13.88 -4.44
C ASN A 329 5.22 -13.95 -4.58
N VAL A 330 5.83 -13.16 -5.47
CA VAL A 330 7.31 -13.03 -5.53
C VAL A 330 7.86 -12.48 -4.22
N TRP A 331 7.23 -11.44 -3.66
CA TRP A 331 7.66 -10.89 -2.37
C TRP A 331 7.51 -11.92 -1.25
N LEU A 332 6.38 -12.62 -1.19
CA LEU A 332 6.13 -13.66 -0.18
C LEU A 332 7.12 -14.83 -0.28
N GLU A 333 7.42 -15.30 -1.50
CA GLU A 333 8.41 -16.36 -1.72
C GLU A 333 9.79 -15.95 -1.20
N LYS A 334 10.26 -14.76 -1.57
CA LYS A 334 11.56 -14.24 -1.11
C LYS A 334 11.60 -14.02 0.39
N THR A 335 10.51 -13.53 0.96
CA THR A 335 10.38 -13.31 2.40
C THR A 335 10.39 -14.65 3.15
N ASN A 336 9.58 -15.62 2.71
CA ASN A 336 9.56 -16.95 3.32
C ASN A 336 10.94 -17.62 3.23
N ASN A 337 11.63 -17.52 2.10
CA ASN A 337 12.99 -18.05 1.98
C ASN A 337 13.97 -17.37 2.95
N ALA A 338 13.89 -16.04 3.10
CA ALA A 338 14.77 -15.30 4.01
C ALA A 338 14.54 -15.67 5.48
N ILE A 339 13.29 -15.76 5.92
CA ILE A 339 12.97 -16.07 7.33
C ILE A 339 13.21 -17.55 7.70
N LEU A 340 13.12 -18.46 6.73
CA LEU A 340 13.28 -19.89 6.96
C LEU A 340 14.72 -20.36 6.76
N MET A 341 15.49 -19.70 5.92
CA MET A 341 16.91 -19.94 5.67
C MET A 341 17.69 -18.68 6.07
N PRO A 342 17.98 -18.49 7.36
CA PRO A 342 18.73 -17.30 7.78
C PRO A 342 20.06 -17.22 7.03
N PRO A 343 20.57 -16.02 6.75
CA PRO A 343 21.88 -15.87 6.15
C PRO A 343 22.92 -16.57 7.00
N LEU A 344 23.84 -17.26 6.34
CA LEU A 344 24.97 -17.87 7.03
C LEU A 344 25.72 -16.77 7.81
N PRO A 345 26.12 -17.04 9.06
CA PRO A 345 26.91 -16.07 9.82
C PRO A 345 28.20 -15.78 9.05
N TYR A 346 28.48 -14.50 8.84
CA TYR A 346 29.71 -14.00 8.24
C TYR A 346 30.92 -14.26 9.12
#